data_77ea78421aadac775222f2371919ba1c
#
_entry.id   77ea78421aadac775222f2371919ba1c
#
_cell.length_a   1.000
_cell.length_b   1.000
_cell.length_c   1.000
_cell.angle_alpha   90.00
_cell.angle_beta   90.00
_cell.angle_gamma   90.00
#
_symmetry.space_group_name_H-M   'P 1'
#
loop_
_entity.id
_entity.type
_entity.pdbx_description
1 polymer ?
#
loop_
_entity_poly.entity_id
_entity_poly.type
_entity_poly.pdbx_seq_one_letter_code
_entity_poly.pdbx_strand_id
1 'polypeptide(L)'
;MDLEEVTERSCALRRRYHELERELHGSEWGVEEDALAFLTDAGIVGRLAMDHEGRWPSAEADRLPAKIGECVWWLAVLAERMDLDFEDCVDGFLAEREEALLNAPGRSGQDA
;
A
#
# COMPACT_ATOMS: atom_id res chain seq x y z
N MET A 1 -7.53 14.85 -1.45
CA MET A 1 -7.82 13.71 -0.55
C MET A 1 -6.63 13.51 0.37
N ASP A 2 -6.86 13.40 1.67
CA ASP A 2 -5.79 13.18 2.64
C ASP A 2 -5.73 11.70 3.05
N LEU A 3 -4.76 11.33 3.89
CA LEU A 3 -4.58 9.95 4.29
C LEU A 3 -5.69 9.44 5.20
N GLU A 4 -6.31 10.34 5.97
CA GLU A 4 -7.47 9.96 6.79
C GLU A 4 -8.63 9.53 5.91
N GLU A 5 -8.92 10.28 4.85
CA GLU A 5 -9.97 9.92 3.90
C GLU A 5 -9.62 8.63 3.16
N VAL A 6 -8.34 8.44 2.80
CA VAL A 6 -7.90 7.17 2.21
C VAL A 6 -8.24 6.02 3.13
N THR A 7 -7.93 6.15 4.42
CA THR A 7 -8.22 5.10 5.41
C THR A 7 -9.72 4.83 5.51
N GLU A 8 -10.53 5.88 5.62
CA GLU A 8 -11.99 5.73 5.75
C GLU A 8 -12.59 5.01 4.53
N ARG A 9 -12.22 5.45 3.34
CA ARG A 9 -12.72 4.85 2.10
C ARG A 9 -12.23 3.41 1.94
N SER A 10 -10.97 3.17 2.28
CA SER A 10 -10.37 1.84 2.16
C SER A 10 -11.04 0.84 3.11
N CYS A 11 -11.28 1.26 4.34
CA CYS A 11 -11.90 0.38 5.32
C CYS A 11 -13.36 0.12 5.01
N ALA A 12 -14.07 1.11 4.46
CA ALA A 12 -15.45 0.90 4.02
C ALA A 12 -15.54 -0.16 2.93
N LEU A 13 -14.64 -0.12 1.95
CA LEU A 13 -14.57 -1.12 0.90
C LEU A 13 -14.19 -2.49 1.47
N ARG A 14 -13.24 -2.54 2.39
CA ARG A 14 -12.82 -3.81 2.99
C ARG A 14 -13.94 -4.47 3.76
N ARG A 15 -14.75 -3.70 4.48
CA ARG A 15 -15.92 -4.24 5.18
C ARG A 15 -16.90 -4.89 4.20
N ARG A 16 -17.09 -4.26 3.04
CA ARG A 16 -17.97 -4.86 2.02
C ARG A 16 -17.38 -6.15 1.47
N TYR A 17 -16.07 -6.21 1.27
CA TYR A 17 -15.41 -7.45 0.85
C TYR A 17 -15.54 -8.54 1.91
N HIS A 18 -15.45 -8.20 3.20
CA HIS A 18 -15.65 -9.16 4.28
C HIS A 18 -17.06 -9.77 4.22
N GLU A 19 -18.06 -8.93 3.95
CA GLU A 19 -19.44 -9.44 3.80
C GLU A 19 -19.53 -10.44 2.65
N LEU A 20 -18.93 -10.12 1.51
CA LEU A 20 -18.91 -11.00 0.36
C LEU A 20 -18.16 -12.30 0.64
N GLU A 21 -17.05 -12.23 1.34
CA GLU A 21 -16.28 -13.40 1.73
C GLU A 21 -17.11 -14.33 2.62
N ARG A 22 -17.82 -13.78 3.59
CA ARG A 22 -18.69 -14.58 4.45
C ARG A 22 -19.83 -15.22 3.67
N GLU A 23 -20.43 -14.47 2.74
CA GLU A 23 -21.51 -14.99 1.89
C GLU A 23 -21.05 -16.13 0.98
N LEU A 24 -19.85 -15.98 0.38
CA LEU A 24 -19.35 -16.92 -0.62
C LEU A 24 -18.58 -18.10 -0.01
N HIS A 25 -17.91 -17.90 1.11
CA HIS A 25 -16.98 -18.88 1.68
C HIS A 25 -17.24 -19.21 3.15
N GLY A 26 -18.18 -18.51 3.79
CA GLY A 26 -18.51 -18.75 5.19
C GLY A 26 -17.54 -18.16 6.20
N SER A 27 -16.48 -17.50 5.75
CA SER A 27 -15.48 -16.88 6.62
C SER A 27 -14.85 -15.71 5.90
N GLU A 28 -14.23 -14.81 6.65
CA GLU A 28 -13.51 -13.66 6.07
C GLU A 28 -12.01 -13.87 6.20
N TRP A 29 -11.25 -13.19 5.33
CA TRP A 29 -9.79 -13.22 5.35
C TRP A 29 -9.25 -12.60 6.63
N GLY A 30 -8.21 -13.23 7.17
CA GLY A 30 -7.45 -12.66 8.28
C GLY A 30 -6.40 -11.66 7.82
N VAL A 31 -5.72 -11.06 8.79
CA VAL A 31 -4.66 -10.08 8.53
C VAL A 31 -3.52 -10.69 7.70
N GLU A 32 -3.18 -11.95 7.98
CA GLU A 32 -2.10 -12.61 7.24
C GLU A 32 -2.44 -12.80 5.77
N GLU A 33 -3.70 -13.13 5.47
CA GLU A 33 -4.15 -13.26 4.09
C GLU A 33 -4.15 -11.91 3.38
N ASP A 34 -4.56 -10.85 4.07
CA ASP A 34 -4.50 -9.49 3.53
C ASP A 34 -3.04 -9.09 3.22
N ALA A 35 -2.11 -9.46 4.09
CA ALA A 35 -0.69 -9.17 3.88
C ALA A 35 -0.13 -9.90 2.65
N LEU A 36 -0.53 -11.16 2.46
CA LEU A 36 -0.13 -11.93 1.28
C LEU A 36 -0.73 -11.34 0.00
N ALA A 37 -1.97 -10.88 0.06
CA ALA A 37 -2.60 -10.21 -1.08
C ALA A 37 -1.86 -8.91 -1.44
N PHE A 38 -1.47 -8.13 -0.44
CA PHE A 38 -0.65 -6.94 -0.67
C PHE A 38 0.66 -7.31 -1.36
N LEU A 39 1.36 -8.32 -0.86
CA LEU A 39 2.64 -8.73 -1.44
C LEU A 39 2.48 -9.16 -2.90
N THR A 40 1.40 -9.87 -3.21
CA THR A 40 1.09 -10.27 -4.58
C THR A 40 0.89 -9.04 -5.47
N ASP A 41 0.09 -8.09 -5.03
CA ASP A 41 -0.19 -6.88 -5.81
C ASP A 41 1.04 -5.99 -5.95
N ALA A 42 1.89 -5.92 -4.93
CA ALA A 42 3.16 -5.22 -5.02
C ALA A 42 4.06 -5.83 -6.10
N GLY A 43 4.08 -7.15 -6.18
CA GLY A 43 4.79 -7.85 -7.25
C GLY A 43 4.25 -7.54 -8.63
N ILE A 44 2.93 -7.43 -8.74
CA ILE A 44 2.29 -7.05 -10.01
C ILE A 44 2.66 -5.62 -10.40
N VAL A 45 2.70 -4.68 -9.44
CA VAL A 45 3.19 -3.32 -9.74
C VAL A 45 4.59 -3.38 -10.34
N GLY A 46 5.49 -4.18 -9.76
CA GLY A 46 6.83 -4.35 -10.30
C GLY A 46 6.81 -4.88 -11.72
N ARG A 47 5.98 -5.88 -11.97
CA ARG A 47 5.86 -6.47 -13.31
C ARG A 47 5.35 -5.45 -14.34
N LEU A 48 4.33 -4.68 -13.97
CA LEU A 48 3.74 -3.69 -14.87
C LEU A 48 4.66 -2.48 -15.07
N ALA A 49 5.45 -2.13 -14.06
CA ALA A 49 6.46 -1.08 -14.20
C ALA A 49 7.50 -1.46 -15.24
N MET A 50 7.91 -2.73 -15.30
CA MET A 50 8.85 -3.21 -16.32
C MET A 50 8.29 -3.03 -17.72
N ASP A 51 6.98 -3.26 -17.91
CA ASP A 51 6.33 -3.03 -19.19
C ASP A 51 6.26 -1.52 -19.49
N HIS A 52 5.83 -0.73 -18.52
CA HIS A 52 5.75 0.72 -18.69
C HIS A 52 7.07 1.32 -19.16
N GLU A 53 8.19 0.79 -18.66
CA GLU A 53 9.53 1.26 -19.01
C GLU A 53 10.10 0.54 -20.24
N GLY A 54 9.30 -0.25 -20.93
CA GLY A 54 9.70 -0.89 -22.18
C GLY A 54 10.67 -2.05 -22.02
N ARG A 55 10.80 -2.61 -20.82
CA ARG A 55 11.78 -3.69 -20.56
C ARG A 55 11.20 -5.07 -20.77
N TRP A 56 9.93 -5.25 -20.52
CA TRP A 56 9.28 -6.56 -20.68
C TRP A 56 7.79 -6.39 -20.89
N PRO A 57 7.25 -6.77 -22.05
CA PRO A 57 5.84 -6.56 -22.36
C PRO A 57 4.90 -7.39 -21.49
N SER A 58 3.72 -6.86 -21.26
CA SER A 58 2.65 -7.46 -20.49
C SER A 58 1.33 -7.19 -21.20
N ALA A 59 0.34 -8.04 -21.02
CA ALA A 59 -0.99 -7.82 -21.57
C ALA A 59 -1.80 -6.80 -20.77
N GLU A 60 -1.33 -6.38 -19.61
CA GLU A 60 -2.09 -5.57 -18.68
C GLU A 60 -1.40 -4.27 -18.25
N ALA A 61 -0.56 -3.69 -19.13
CA ALA A 61 0.21 -2.48 -18.80
C ALA A 61 -0.68 -1.32 -18.35
N ASP A 62 -1.90 -1.23 -18.87
CA ASP A 62 -2.86 -0.18 -18.54
C ASP A 62 -3.41 -0.31 -17.10
N ARG A 63 -3.17 -1.43 -16.43
CA ARG A 63 -3.60 -1.65 -15.06
C ARG A 63 -2.63 -1.04 -14.01
N LEU A 64 -1.47 -0.54 -14.43
CA LEU A 64 -0.47 -0.04 -13.50
C LEU A 64 -1.01 1.02 -12.51
N PRO A 65 -1.72 2.08 -12.97
CA PRO A 65 -2.25 3.06 -12.03
C PRO A 65 -3.19 2.45 -10.98
N ALA A 66 -4.09 1.57 -11.40
CA ALA A 66 -5.02 0.91 -10.48
C ALA A 66 -4.28 0.02 -9.49
N LYS A 67 -3.24 -0.68 -9.93
CA LYS A 67 -2.46 -1.56 -9.04
C LYS A 67 -1.66 -0.76 -8.01
N ILE A 68 -1.13 0.39 -8.38
CA ILE A 68 -0.49 1.28 -7.40
C ILE A 68 -1.51 1.70 -6.35
N GLY A 69 -2.70 2.13 -6.77
CA GLY A 69 -3.76 2.50 -5.84
C GLY A 69 -4.18 1.34 -4.95
N GLU A 70 -4.26 0.14 -5.51
CA GLU A 70 -4.62 -1.05 -4.75
C GLU A 70 -3.58 -1.37 -3.66
N CYS A 71 -2.31 -1.17 -3.94
CA CYS A 71 -1.27 -1.36 -2.92
C CYS A 71 -1.43 -0.39 -1.76
N VAL A 72 -1.76 0.87 -2.04
CA VAL A 72 -2.04 1.85 -0.99
C VAL A 72 -3.26 1.44 -0.18
N TRP A 73 -4.30 0.97 -0.86
CA TRP A 73 -5.51 0.45 -0.21
C TRP A 73 -5.19 -0.68 0.76
N TRP A 74 -4.38 -1.66 0.33
CA TRP A 74 -3.98 -2.76 1.22
C TRP A 74 -3.22 -2.26 2.45
N LEU A 75 -2.31 -1.29 2.26
CA LEU A 75 -1.54 -0.76 3.38
C LEU A 75 -2.43 -0.03 4.39
N ALA A 76 -3.39 0.76 3.91
CA ALA A 76 -4.34 1.44 4.79
C ALA A 76 -5.20 0.44 5.57
N VAL A 77 -5.68 -0.61 4.90
CA VAL A 77 -6.47 -1.68 5.52
C VAL A 77 -5.65 -2.42 6.57
N LEU A 78 -4.42 -2.80 6.22
CA LEU A 78 -3.55 -3.52 7.15
C LEU A 78 -3.24 -2.71 8.40
N ALA A 79 -2.93 -1.43 8.25
CA ALA A 79 -2.69 -0.55 9.39
C ALA A 79 -3.89 -0.55 10.33
N GLU A 80 -5.09 -0.32 9.79
CA GLU A 80 -6.31 -0.30 10.59
C GLU A 80 -6.56 -1.64 11.31
N ARG A 81 -6.37 -2.75 10.62
CA ARG A 81 -6.61 -4.07 11.19
C ARG A 81 -5.61 -4.44 12.30
N MET A 82 -4.45 -3.78 12.31
CA MET A 82 -3.43 -4.01 13.33
C MET A 82 -3.39 -2.89 14.38
N ASP A 83 -4.45 -2.07 14.43
CA ASP A 83 -4.61 -0.96 15.37
C ASP A 83 -3.49 0.08 15.24
N LEU A 84 -3.04 0.33 14.01
CA LEU A 84 -2.07 1.38 13.70
C LEU A 84 -2.77 2.49 12.93
N ASP A 85 -2.36 3.74 13.17
CA ASP A 85 -2.85 4.86 12.39
C ASP A 85 -2.03 4.99 11.11
N PHE A 86 -2.67 4.89 9.95
CA PHE A 86 -1.98 4.88 8.67
C PHE A 86 -1.22 6.19 8.41
N GLU A 87 -1.84 7.33 8.72
CA GLU A 87 -1.20 8.63 8.55
C GLU A 87 0.05 8.75 9.43
N ASP A 88 -0.04 8.30 10.68
CA ASP A 88 1.11 8.30 11.58
C ASP A 88 2.23 7.40 11.09
N CYS A 89 1.90 6.26 10.50
CA CYS A 89 2.91 5.38 9.91
C CYS A 89 3.68 6.09 8.80
N VAL A 90 2.97 6.74 7.91
CA VAL A 90 3.58 7.45 6.78
C VAL A 90 4.37 8.66 7.27
N ASP A 91 3.75 9.49 8.10
CA ASP A 91 4.39 10.70 8.62
C ASP A 91 5.63 10.37 9.44
N GLY A 92 5.54 9.35 10.29
CA GLY A 92 6.67 8.94 11.13
C GLY A 92 7.87 8.52 10.29
N PHE A 93 7.64 7.73 9.24
CA PHE A 93 8.71 7.32 8.36
C PHE A 93 9.32 8.53 7.63
N LEU A 94 8.49 9.39 7.08
CA LEU A 94 8.97 10.56 6.34
C LEU A 94 9.75 11.51 7.24
N ALA A 95 9.22 11.80 8.43
CA ALA A 95 9.91 12.67 9.39
C ALA A 95 11.27 12.13 9.80
N GLU A 96 11.35 10.81 10.03
CA GLU A 96 12.60 10.15 10.36
C GLU A 96 13.62 10.28 9.24
N ARG A 97 13.20 10.06 8.00
CA ARG A 97 14.10 10.17 6.84
C ARG A 97 14.50 11.60 6.53
N GLU A 98 13.58 12.54 6.69
CA GLU A 98 13.87 13.95 6.52
C GLU A 98 14.93 14.41 7.52
N GLU A 99 14.79 14.00 8.80
CA GLU A 99 15.77 14.35 9.82
C GLU A 99 17.15 13.76 9.49
N ALA A 100 17.20 12.51 9.04
CA ALA A 100 18.47 11.85 8.73
C ALA A 100 19.14 12.41 7.48
N LEU A 101 18.38 12.76 6.46
CA LEU A 101 18.93 13.06 5.13
C LEU A 101 18.88 14.54 4.75
N LEU A 102 17.91 15.29 5.26
CA LEU A 102 17.71 16.67 4.86
C LEU A 102 18.09 17.68 5.94
N ASN A 103 17.88 17.33 7.21
CA ASN A 103 18.05 18.25 8.33
C ASN A 103 19.32 17.99 9.16
N ALA A 104 20.01 16.87 8.94
CA ALA A 104 21.21 16.55 9.69
C ALA A 104 22.34 17.51 9.30
N PRO A 105 22.88 18.30 10.24
CA PRO A 105 23.91 19.30 9.91
C PRO A 105 25.24 18.67 9.53
N GLY A 106 25.87 19.24 8.49
CA GLY A 106 27.24 18.88 8.11
C GLY A 106 27.42 17.49 7.54
N ARG A 107 26.34 16.81 7.15
CA ARG A 107 26.41 15.44 6.67
C ARG A 107 25.94 15.26 5.24
N SER A 108 25.75 16.35 4.53
CA SER A 108 25.29 16.28 3.15
C SER A 108 26.26 15.47 2.29
N GLY A 109 25.73 14.52 1.55
CA GLY A 109 26.53 13.67 0.68
C GLY A 109 27.11 12.44 1.36
N GLN A 110 26.96 12.28 2.66
CA GLN A 110 27.47 11.10 3.38
C GLN A 110 26.39 10.07 3.70
N ASP A 111 25.16 10.50 3.69
CA ASP A 111 24.03 9.64 4.04
C ASP A 111 23.27 9.11 2.80
N ALA A 112 23.89 9.23 1.67
CA ALA A 112 23.31 8.78 0.41
C ALA A 112 23.24 7.25 0.31
#